data_bc713c705fd1d5f7f332914694b38628
#
_entry.id   bc713c705fd1d5f7f332914694b38628
#
_cell.length_a   1.000
_cell.length_b   1.000
_cell.length_c   1.000
_cell.angle_alpha   90.00
_cell.angle_beta   90.00
_cell.angle_gamma   90.00
#
_symmetry.space_group_name_H-M   'P 1'
#
loop_
_entity.id
_entity.type
_entity.pdbx_description
1 polymer ?
#
loop_
_entity_poly.entity_id
_entity_poly.type
_entity_poly.pdbx_seq_one_letter_code
_entity_poly.pdbx_strand_id
1 'polypeptide(L)'
;MNILAIDTCTETASVTLLKSGETYSRELSGIDKTSGHILKLCDELFEESQSQIREVDLVSYSQGPGSFTGVRMCIGVVQGLSLSMEIPTMGFTTLELVGFGASQILNSNKIAIALDARMGEVYWATFVDGLVGNMKICCPEEADHLDPGFVGVGSGWRAYSEKLKFASNITDFDLTIKPESSALIELSLRAMNTGLKGTLELPKPIYLRNNVAKKSLK
;
A
#
# COMPACT_ATOMS: atom_id res chain seq x y z
N MET A 1 -0.46 -17.39 -14.91
CA MET A 1 0.38 -16.79 -13.86
C MET A 1 -0.49 -16.49 -12.65
N ASN A 2 -0.06 -16.93 -11.49
CA ASN A 2 -0.77 -16.78 -10.23
C ASN A 2 0.01 -15.80 -9.34
N ILE A 3 -0.65 -14.75 -8.84
CA ILE A 3 -0.03 -13.71 -8.02
C ILE A 3 -0.77 -13.63 -6.68
N LEU A 4 -0.04 -13.77 -5.59
CA LEU A 4 -0.55 -13.48 -4.25
C LEU A 4 -0.14 -12.05 -3.86
N ALA A 5 -1.11 -11.20 -3.55
CA ALA A 5 -0.86 -9.83 -3.13
C ALA A 5 -1.21 -9.63 -1.64
N ILE A 6 -0.33 -8.94 -0.90
CA ILE A 6 -0.48 -8.73 0.55
C ILE A 6 -0.26 -7.26 0.89
N ASP A 7 -1.24 -6.61 1.52
CA ASP A 7 -1.08 -5.30 2.15
C ASP A 7 -1.54 -5.33 3.60
N THR A 8 -0.71 -4.81 4.49
CA THR A 8 -1.04 -4.60 5.90
C THR A 8 -0.55 -3.25 6.43
N CYS A 9 -0.10 -2.38 5.52
CA CYS A 9 0.61 -1.15 5.89
C CYS A 9 -0.32 -0.03 6.40
N THR A 10 -1.63 -0.15 6.16
CA THR A 10 -2.63 0.86 6.54
C THR A 10 -3.60 0.35 7.63
N GLU A 11 -4.75 1.01 7.78
CA GLU A 11 -5.78 0.64 8.76
C GLU A 11 -6.48 -0.68 8.41
N THR A 12 -6.54 -1.03 7.14
CA THR A 12 -7.07 -2.30 6.63
C THR A 12 -5.91 -3.21 6.26
N ALA A 13 -6.02 -4.50 6.53
CA ALA A 13 -5.15 -5.51 5.97
C ALA A 13 -5.94 -6.24 4.88
N SER A 14 -5.32 -6.49 3.74
CA SER A 14 -5.96 -7.20 2.63
C SER A 14 -5.01 -8.17 1.97
N VAL A 15 -5.58 -9.27 1.48
CA VAL A 15 -4.90 -10.26 0.64
C VAL A 15 -5.72 -10.53 -0.59
N THR A 16 -5.06 -10.69 -1.73
CA THR A 16 -5.70 -10.96 -3.02
C THR A 16 -4.92 -12.02 -3.76
N LEU A 17 -5.59 -13.00 -4.30
CA LEU A 17 -5.02 -14.02 -5.16
C LEU A 17 -5.57 -13.87 -6.58
N LEU A 18 -4.69 -13.64 -7.54
CA LEU A 18 -4.98 -13.82 -8.95
C LEU A 18 -4.64 -15.26 -9.32
N LYS A 19 -5.61 -16.03 -9.81
CA LYS A 19 -5.42 -17.39 -10.32
C LYS A 19 -6.15 -17.59 -11.63
N SER A 20 -5.42 -17.97 -12.68
CA SER A 20 -6.00 -18.29 -13.99
C SER A 20 -6.91 -17.20 -14.58
N GLY A 21 -6.66 -15.93 -14.23
CA GLY A 21 -7.44 -14.77 -14.67
C GLY A 21 -8.61 -14.40 -13.74
N GLU A 22 -8.89 -15.18 -12.71
CA GLU A 22 -9.88 -14.88 -11.68
C GLU A 22 -9.19 -14.29 -10.44
N THR A 23 -9.90 -13.39 -9.76
CA THR A 23 -9.39 -12.68 -8.58
C THR A 23 -10.23 -13.01 -7.35
N TYR A 24 -9.57 -13.43 -6.28
CA TYR A 24 -10.15 -13.74 -4.97
C TYR A 24 -9.56 -12.77 -3.96
N SER A 25 -10.38 -12.13 -3.12
CA SER A 25 -9.92 -11.11 -2.16
C SER A 25 -10.51 -11.32 -0.78
N ARG A 26 -9.72 -11.01 0.25
CA ARG A 26 -10.14 -10.93 1.65
C ARG A 26 -9.57 -9.69 2.30
N GLU A 27 -10.33 -9.08 3.18
CA GLU A 27 -9.88 -7.96 3.99
C GLU A 27 -10.17 -8.16 5.47
N LEU A 28 -9.37 -7.54 6.31
CA LEU A 28 -9.52 -7.49 7.76
C LEU A 28 -9.34 -6.06 8.22
N SER A 29 -10.35 -5.50 8.86
CA SER A 29 -10.33 -4.16 9.45
C SER A 29 -10.28 -4.25 10.98
N GLY A 30 -9.59 -3.31 11.64
CA GLY A 30 -9.58 -3.21 13.11
C GLY A 30 -8.28 -3.60 13.77
N ILE A 31 -8.35 -3.84 15.10
CA ILE A 31 -7.19 -3.98 15.99
C ILE A 31 -6.55 -5.38 15.91
N ASP A 32 -7.27 -6.37 15.44
CA ASP A 32 -6.87 -7.79 15.49
C ASP A 32 -5.96 -8.24 14.33
N LYS A 33 -5.24 -7.30 13.72
CA LYS A 33 -4.30 -7.63 12.65
C LYS A 33 -3.06 -8.31 13.23
N THR A 34 -2.98 -9.60 13.12
CA THR A 34 -1.77 -10.38 13.42
C THR A 34 -1.30 -11.15 12.21
N SER A 35 -0.03 -11.54 12.19
CA SER A 35 0.50 -12.39 11.10
C SER A 35 -0.27 -13.69 10.93
N GLY A 36 -0.77 -14.28 12.03
CA GLY A 36 -1.61 -15.47 11.98
C GLY A 36 -2.95 -15.23 11.26
N HIS A 37 -3.57 -14.08 11.44
CA HIS A 37 -4.79 -13.72 10.72
C HIS A 37 -4.52 -13.53 9.21
N ILE A 38 -3.39 -12.91 8.83
CA ILE A 38 -3.04 -12.72 7.42
C ILE A 38 -2.82 -14.07 6.72
N LEU A 39 -2.09 -14.99 7.36
CA LEU A 39 -1.90 -16.35 6.84
C LEU A 39 -3.23 -17.09 6.71
N LYS A 40 -4.14 -16.94 7.69
CA LYS A 40 -5.49 -17.53 7.59
C LYS A 40 -6.28 -16.96 6.40
N LEU A 41 -6.22 -15.65 6.14
CA LEU A 41 -6.85 -15.07 4.94
C LEU A 41 -6.26 -15.65 3.65
N CYS A 42 -4.94 -15.88 3.62
CA CYS A 42 -4.31 -16.56 2.48
C CYS A 42 -4.84 -17.99 2.31
N ASP A 43 -4.94 -18.76 3.40
CA ASP A 43 -5.48 -20.12 3.38
C ASP A 43 -6.92 -20.15 2.85
N GLU A 44 -7.79 -19.23 3.32
CA GLU A 44 -9.17 -19.09 2.83
C GLU A 44 -9.24 -18.83 1.32
N LEU A 45 -8.31 -17.98 0.78
CA LEU A 45 -8.22 -17.76 -0.68
C LEU A 45 -7.78 -19.02 -1.43
N PHE A 46 -6.83 -19.77 -0.89
CA PHE A 46 -6.39 -21.01 -1.50
C PHE A 46 -7.48 -22.10 -1.48
N GLU A 47 -8.26 -22.20 -0.40
CA GLU A 47 -9.40 -23.10 -0.31
C GLU A 47 -10.47 -22.74 -1.35
N GLU A 48 -10.89 -21.45 -1.41
CA GLU A 48 -11.92 -20.99 -2.34
C GLU A 48 -11.51 -21.16 -3.81
N SER A 49 -10.26 -20.84 -4.14
CA SER A 49 -9.72 -20.97 -5.50
C SER A 49 -9.30 -22.40 -5.87
N GLN A 50 -9.44 -23.36 -4.94
CA GLN A 50 -8.96 -24.74 -5.09
C GLN A 50 -7.49 -24.81 -5.54
N SER A 51 -6.63 -24.00 -4.89
CA SER A 51 -5.20 -23.90 -5.19
C SER A 51 -4.33 -24.05 -3.95
N GLN A 52 -3.03 -23.95 -4.14
CA GLN A 52 -2.04 -24.09 -3.07
C GLN A 52 -0.95 -23.03 -3.24
N ILE A 53 -0.27 -22.68 -2.14
CA ILE A 53 0.83 -21.69 -2.15
C ILE A 53 1.94 -22.06 -3.16
N ARG A 54 2.23 -23.32 -3.38
CA ARG A 54 3.22 -23.78 -4.36
C ARG A 54 2.88 -23.48 -5.83
N GLU A 55 1.63 -23.06 -6.11
CA GLU A 55 1.18 -22.67 -7.44
C GLU A 55 1.32 -21.14 -7.66
N VAL A 56 1.78 -20.40 -6.65
CA VAL A 56 2.00 -18.95 -6.74
C VAL A 56 3.32 -18.67 -7.44
N ASP A 57 3.27 -17.88 -8.51
CA ASP A 57 4.42 -17.50 -9.32
C ASP A 57 5.11 -16.22 -8.80
N LEU A 58 4.38 -15.38 -8.07
CA LEU A 58 4.86 -14.09 -7.55
C LEU A 58 4.10 -13.70 -6.28
N VAL A 59 4.81 -13.22 -5.26
CA VAL A 59 4.19 -12.50 -4.15
C VAL A 59 4.41 -11.00 -4.33
N SER A 60 3.30 -10.26 -4.55
CA SER A 60 3.29 -8.79 -4.57
C SER A 60 2.95 -8.24 -3.20
N TYR A 61 3.58 -7.15 -2.78
CA TYR A 61 3.36 -6.66 -1.41
C TYR A 61 3.58 -5.16 -1.27
N SER A 62 2.90 -4.56 -0.27
CA SER A 62 3.19 -3.19 0.14
C SER A 62 4.39 -3.16 1.11
N GLN A 63 5.36 -2.30 0.83
CA GLN A 63 6.60 -2.20 1.61
C GLN A 63 6.63 -0.98 2.54
N GLY A 64 5.52 -0.30 2.70
CA GLY A 64 5.42 0.98 3.42
C GLY A 64 5.58 2.19 2.48
N PRO A 65 5.55 3.41 3.01
CA PRO A 65 5.41 3.77 4.42
C PRO A 65 4.01 3.46 4.96
N GLY A 66 3.89 3.36 6.30
CA GLY A 66 2.61 3.08 6.92
C GLY A 66 2.74 2.81 8.42
N SER A 67 1.80 2.05 8.99
CA SER A 67 1.84 1.72 10.41
C SER A 67 3.08 0.87 10.72
N PHE A 68 3.76 1.19 11.82
CA PHE A 68 5.00 0.53 12.22
C PHE A 68 4.88 -1.00 12.35
N THR A 69 3.79 -1.47 12.95
CA THR A 69 3.50 -2.90 13.11
C THR A 69 3.07 -3.51 11.78
N GLY A 70 2.20 -2.82 11.02
CA GLY A 70 1.67 -3.31 9.76
C GLY A 70 2.75 -3.53 8.71
N VAL A 71 3.66 -2.56 8.52
CA VAL A 71 4.77 -2.70 7.58
C VAL A 71 5.65 -3.91 7.92
N ARG A 72 6.02 -4.08 9.21
CA ARG A 72 6.84 -5.23 9.62
C ARG A 72 6.12 -6.56 9.48
N MET A 73 4.83 -6.58 9.74
CA MET A 73 3.99 -7.77 9.56
C MET A 73 3.93 -8.18 8.09
N CYS A 74 3.68 -7.23 7.18
CA CYS A 74 3.71 -7.49 5.73
C CYS A 74 5.05 -8.10 5.32
N ILE A 75 6.14 -7.41 5.63
CA ILE A 75 7.49 -7.85 5.30
C ILE A 75 7.79 -9.25 5.87
N GLY A 76 7.48 -9.49 7.16
CA GLY A 76 7.76 -10.78 7.81
C GLY A 76 6.96 -11.95 7.20
N VAL A 77 5.68 -11.75 6.89
CA VAL A 77 4.85 -12.76 6.20
C VAL A 77 5.40 -13.05 4.80
N VAL A 78 5.69 -12.00 4.02
CA VAL A 78 6.20 -12.15 2.65
C VAL A 78 7.60 -12.79 2.64
N GLN A 79 8.49 -12.42 3.56
CA GLN A 79 9.79 -13.10 3.72
C GLN A 79 9.61 -14.59 4.03
N GLY A 80 8.70 -14.93 4.96
CA GLY A 80 8.42 -16.33 5.29
C GLY A 80 7.94 -17.14 4.09
N LEU A 81 6.98 -16.61 3.34
CA LEU A 81 6.45 -17.26 2.14
C LEU A 81 7.51 -17.39 1.04
N SER A 82 8.23 -16.31 0.75
CA SER A 82 9.27 -16.30 -0.29
C SER A 82 10.40 -17.29 0.03
N LEU A 83 10.91 -17.29 1.27
CA LEU A 83 12.00 -18.17 1.67
C LEU A 83 11.60 -19.64 1.72
N SER A 84 10.38 -19.95 2.19
CA SER A 84 9.94 -21.34 2.34
C SER A 84 9.62 -22.02 1.00
N MET A 85 9.19 -21.26 0.01
CA MET A 85 8.70 -21.78 -1.27
C MET A 85 9.52 -21.31 -2.47
N GLU A 86 10.61 -20.54 -2.25
CA GLU A 86 11.44 -19.95 -3.31
C GLU A 86 10.62 -19.11 -4.31
N ILE A 87 9.56 -18.44 -3.82
CA ILE A 87 8.69 -17.60 -4.65
C ILE A 87 9.30 -16.19 -4.78
N PRO A 88 9.50 -15.69 -6.01
CA PRO A 88 9.95 -14.32 -6.21
C PRO A 88 8.94 -13.30 -5.69
N THR A 89 9.44 -12.14 -5.27
CA THR A 89 8.63 -11.07 -4.70
C THR A 89 8.74 -9.78 -5.48
N MET A 90 7.70 -8.94 -5.43
CA MET A 90 7.69 -7.60 -6.01
C MET A 90 7.04 -6.63 -5.03
N GLY A 91 7.82 -5.66 -4.55
CA GLY A 91 7.36 -4.67 -3.57
C GLY A 91 6.98 -3.35 -4.21
N PHE A 92 5.89 -2.76 -3.73
CA PHE A 92 5.45 -1.42 -4.08
C PHE A 92 5.30 -0.57 -2.83
N THR A 93 5.47 0.73 -2.95
CA THR A 93 5.19 1.62 -1.82
C THR A 93 3.69 1.68 -1.54
N THR A 94 3.31 1.93 -0.29
CA THR A 94 1.90 2.13 0.06
C THR A 94 1.31 3.35 -0.66
N LEU A 95 2.15 4.35 -0.96
CA LEU A 95 1.71 5.53 -1.71
C LEU A 95 1.45 5.21 -3.20
N GLU A 96 2.26 4.33 -3.82
CA GLU A 96 1.95 3.80 -5.16
C GLU A 96 0.64 3.02 -5.16
N LEU A 97 0.46 2.12 -4.20
CA LEU A 97 -0.75 1.32 -4.05
C LEU A 97 -2.00 2.21 -3.94
N VAL A 98 -1.99 3.19 -3.03
CA VAL A 98 -3.12 4.10 -2.82
C VAL A 98 -3.36 4.98 -4.05
N GLY A 99 -2.31 5.57 -4.62
CA GLY A 99 -2.42 6.44 -5.79
C GLY A 99 -2.95 5.70 -7.00
N PHE A 100 -2.43 4.51 -7.24
CA PHE A 100 -2.89 3.67 -8.34
C PHE A 100 -4.35 3.23 -8.16
N GLY A 101 -4.71 2.67 -7.00
CA GLY A 101 -6.08 2.25 -6.70
C GLY A 101 -7.08 3.40 -6.82
N ALA A 102 -6.74 4.57 -6.25
CA ALA A 102 -7.57 5.76 -6.36
C ALA A 102 -7.74 6.22 -7.81
N SER A 103 -6.67 6.20 -8.61
CA SER A 103 -6.74 6.62 -10.01
C SER A 103 -7.70 5.78 -10.84
N GLN A 104 -7.79 4.48 -10.57
CA GLN A 104 -8.73 3.57 -11.24
C GLN A 104 -10.17 3.82 -10.81
N ILE A 105 -10.42 3.96 -9.50
CA ILE A 105 -11.77 4.15 -8.95
C ILE A 105 -12.35 5.51 -9.37
N LEU A 106 -11.54 6.57 -9.28
CA LEU A 106 -11.96 7.95 -9.58
C LEU A 106 -11.87 8.28 -11.08
N ASN A 107 -11.29 7.41 -11.89
CA ASN A 107 -10.95 7.69 -13.28
C ASN A 107 -10.19 9.02 -13.42
N SER A 108 -9.24 9.25 -12.52
CA SER A 108 -8.42 10.49 -12.46
C SER A 108 -6.95 10.14 -12.56
N ASN A 109 -6.21 10.91 -13.32
CA ASN A 109 -4.77 10.76 -13.46
C ASN A 109 -3.96 11.69 -12.54
N LYS A 110 -4.63 12.47 -11.67
CA LYS A 110 -4.00 13.40 -10.73
C LYS A 110 -4.52 13.16 -9.32
N ILE A 111 -3.75 12.45 -8.52
CA ILE A 111 -4.11 12.10 -7.14
C ILE A 111 -3.09 12.71 -6.17
N ALA A 112 -3.58 13.37 -5.12
CA ALA A 112 -2.77 13.85 -4.01
C ALA A 112 -2.98 12.93 -2.80
N ILE A 113 -1.96 12.19 -2.44
CA ILE A 113 -2.02 11.16 -1.42
C ILE A 113 -1.51 11.73 -0.10
N ALA A 114 -2.31 11.61 0.95
CA ALA A 114 -1.89 11.88 2.31
C ALA A 114 -2.29 10.73 3.23
N LEU A 115 -1.33 10.02 3.82
CA LEU A 115 -1.58 9.01 4.83
C LEU A 115 -1.19 9.55 6.20
N ASP A 116 -2.01 9.32 7.24
CA ASP A 116 -1.71 9.76 8.60
C ASP A 116 -0.44 9.05 9.12
N ALA A 117 0.64 9.80 9.28
CA ALA A 117 1.91 9.31 9.82
C ALA A 117 1.99 9.40 11.34
N ARG A 118 0.88 9.77 12.01
CA ARG A 118 0.79 10.09 13.43
C ARG A 118 1.67 11.30 13.82
N MET A 119 1.58 11.73 15.07
CA MET A 119 2.37 12.84 15.65
C MET A 119 2.22 14.17 14.92
N GLY A 120 1.07 14.39 14.25
CA GLY A 120 0.78 15.63 13.50
C GLY A 120 1.41 15.70 12.11
N GLU A 121 1.88 14.57 11.56
CA GLU A 121 2.52 14.48 10.25
C GLU A 121 1.75 13.57 9.30
N VAL A 122 2.01 13.71 8.01
CA VAL A 122 1.47 12.87 6.93
C VAL A 122 2.60 12.32 6.07
N TYR A 123 2.41 11.11 5.56
CA TYR A 123 3.13 10.65 4.38
C TYR A 123 2.45 11.25 3.15
N TRP A 124 3.18 12.06 2.43
CA TRP A 124 2.67 12.83 1.29
C TRP A 124 3.34 12.40 0.00
N ALA A 125 2.55 12.30 -1.07
CA ALA A 125 3.02 12.18 -2.44
C ALA A 125 1.93 12.61 -3.42
N THR A 126 2.32 12.89 -4.66
CA THR A 126 1.41 12.97 -5.80
C THR A 126 1.49 11.69 -6.62
N PHE A 127 0.40 11.35 -7.30
CA PHE A 127 0.39 10.29 -8.32
C PHE A 127 -0.19 10.90 -9.59
N VAL A 128 0.62 10.90 -10.65
CA VAL A 128 0.28 11.55 -11.91
C VAL A 128 0.62 10.60 -13.06
N ASP A 129 -0.33 10.37 -13.94
CA ASP A 129 -0.16 9.56 -15.16
C ASP A 129 0.48 8.18 -14.91
N GLY A 130 0.11 7.55 -13.81
CA GLY A 130 0.59 6.21 -13.46
C GLY A 130 1.87 6.16 -12.64
N LEU A 131 2.44 7.29 -12.28
CA LEU A 131 3.70 7.39 -11.53
C LEU A 131 3.52 8.13 -10.21
N VAL A 132 4.12 7.59 -9.14
CA VAL A 132 4.23 8.28 -7.86
C VAL A 132 5.37 9.30 -7.95
N GLY A 133 5.10 10.52 -7.47
CA GLY A 133 6.10 11.59 -7.37
C GLY A 133 7.00 11.44 -6.13
N ASN A 134 7.64 12.52 -5.75
CA ASN A 134 8.51 12.55 -4.57
C ASN A 134 7.70 12.25 -3.30
N MET A 135 8.11 11.21 -2.58
CA MET A 135 7.49 10.79 -1.32
C MET A 135 8.20 11.48 -0.15
N LYS A 136 7.43 12.11 0.73
CA LYS A 136 7.96 12.76 1.94
C LYS A 136 7.09 12.49 3.17
N ILE A 137 7.68 12.68 4.35
CA ILE A 137 6.95 12.89 5.59
C ILE A 137 7.05 14.36 5.95
N CYS A 138 5.92 14.99 6.26
CA CYS A 138 5.88 16.43 6.57
C CYS A 138 4.67 16.77 7.45
N CYS A 139 4.68 17.96 8.04
CA CYS A 139 3.46 18.53 8.60
C CYS A 139 2.44 18.77 7.47
N PRO A 140 1.11 18.65 7.74
CA PRO A 140 0.09 18.87 6.72
C PRO A 140 0.18 20.25 6.05
N GLU A 141 0.66 21.28 6.77
CA GLU A 141 0.88 22.64 6.28
C GLU A 141 2.06 22.76 5.30
N GLU A 142 2.91 21.74 5.23
CA GLU A 142 4.08 21.66 4.34
C GLU A 142 3.82 20.79 3.09
N ALA A 143 2.55 20.38 2.89
CA ALA A 143 2.15 19.70 1.67
C ALA A 143 2.41 20.59 0.44
N ASP A 144 2.79 19.99 -0.69
CA ASP A 144 3.11 20.75 -1.89
C ASP A 144 1.86 21.48 -2.41
N HIS A 145 2.03 22.75 -2.80
CA HIS A 145 0.99 23.49 -3.51
C HIS A 145 0.86 22.93 -4.93
N LEU A 146 -0.34 22.56 -5.32
CA LEU A 146 -0.61 21.87 -6.57
C LEU A 146 -1.51 22.68 -7.49
N ASP A 147 -1.38 22.46 -8.77
CA ASP A 147 -2.30 22.97 -9.78
C ASP A 147 -3.69 22.33 -9.64
N PRO A 148 -4.75 22.97 -10.12
CA PRO A 148 -6.09 22.42 -10.11
C PRO A 148 -6.20 21.05 -10.81
N GLY A 149 -7.17 20.24 -10.36
CA GLY A 149 -7.50 18.94 -10.94
C GLY A 149 -6.93 17.73 -10.19
N PHE A 150 -6.24 17.95 -9.07
CA PHE A 150 -5.89 16.85 -8.16
C PHE A 150 -7.07 16.51 -7.24
N VAL A 151 -7.23 15.21 -6.95
CA VAL A 151 -8.16 14.71 -5.94
C VAL A 151 -7.36 14.18 -4.75
N GLY A 152 -7.70 14.64 -3.55
CA GLY A 152 -7.07 14.22 -2.31
C GLY A 152 -7.58 12.85 -1.86
N VAL A 153 -6.69 11.92 -1.49
CA VAL A 153 -7.06 10.60 -0.97
C VAL A 153 -6.19 10.15 0.20
N GLY A 154 -6.73 9.28 1.03
CA GLY A 154 -6.04 8.64 2.13
C GLY A 154 -6.39 9.19 3.51
N SER A 155 -5.91 8.50 4.55
CA SER A 155 -6.27 8.76 5.95
C SER A 155 -5.83 10.12 6.49
N GLY A 156 -4.79 10.73 5.91
CA GLY A 156 -4.33 12.07 6.25
C GLY A 156 -5.37 13.15 5.90
N TRP A 157 -6.11 12.98 4.81
CA TRP A 157 -7.20 13.90 4.45
C TRP A 157 -8.35 13.86 5.46
N ARG A 158 -8.63 12.68 6.03
CA ARG A 158 -9.61 12.57 7.13
C ARG A 158 -9.14 13.27 8.39
N ALA A 159 -7.85 13.16 8.72
CA ALA A 159 -7.29 13.70 9.96
C ALA A 159 -7.00 15.20 9.89
N TYR A 160 -6.60 15.73 8.71
CA TYR A 160 -6.02 17.07 8.56
C TYR A 160 -6.55 17.83 7.35
N SER A 161 -7.82 17.60 6.93
CA SER A 161 -8.38 18.17 5.69
C SER A 161 -8.20 19.66 5.53
N GLU A 162 -8.50 20.47 6.56
CA GLU A 162 -8.42 21.92 6.46
C GLU A 162 -6.99 22.44 6.24
N LYS A 163 -6.01 21.81 6.89
CA LYS A 163 -4.60 22.16 6.74
C LYS A 163 -4.09 21.76 5.35
N LEU A 164 -4.44 20.56 4.91
CA LEU A 164 -4.07 20.03 3.58
C LEU A 164 -4.70 20.85 2.46
N LYS A 165 -5.99 21.22 2.56
CA LYS A 165 -6.66 22.09 1.59
C LYS A 165 -5.92 23.42 1.45
N PHE A 166 -5.60 24.05 2.58
CA PHE A 166 -4.92 25.35 2.59
C PHE A 166 -3.51 25.26 1.97
N ALA A 167 -2.73 24.25 2.35
CA ALA A 167 -1.37 24.10 1.85
C ALA A 167 -1.33 23.69 0.38
N SER A 168 -2.12 22.66 0.00
CA SER A 168 -2.05 22.06 -1.33
C SER A 168 -2.91 22.71 -2.40
N ASN A 169 -3.82 23.62 -2.03
CA ASN A 169 -4.80 24.24 -2.95
C ASN A 169 -5.79 23.20 -3.55
N ILE A 170 -6.02 22.09 -2.86
CA ILE A 170 -6.95 21.04 -3.28
C ILE A 170 -8.26 21.21 -2.51
N THR A 171 -9.37 21.25 -3.22
CA THR A 171 -10.72 21.33 -2.62
C THR A 171 -11.51 20.03 -2.74
N ASP A 172 -11.15 19.19 -3.68
CA ASP A 172 -11.80 17.90 -3.95
C ASP A 172 -11.01 16.75 -3.32
N PHE A 173 -11.67 15.91 -2.49
CA PHE A 173 -11.04 14.77 -1.85
C PHE A 173 -12.05 13.67 -1.54
N ASP A 174 -11.61 12.42 -1.64
CA ASP A 174 -12.41 11.24 -1.34
C ASP A 174 -11.84 10.50 -0.12
N LEU A 175 -12.67 10.38 0.93
CA LEU A 175 -12.34 9.70 2.18
C LEU A 175 -12.74 8.23 2.21
N THR A 176 -13.41 7.75 1.17
CA THR A 176 -13.89 6.36 1.08
C THR A 176 -12.84 5.43 0.46
N ILE A 177 -11.94 5.98 -0.31
CA ILE A 177 -10.87 5.22 -0.99
C ILE A 177 -9.93 4.62 0.06
N LYS A 178 -9.79 3.32 0.00
CA LYS A 178 -8.87 2.54 0.82
C LYS A 178 -7.85 1.84 -0.07
N PRO A 179 -6.62 1.65 0.42
CA PRO A 179 -5.68 0.78 -0.28
C PRO A 179 -6.20 -0.66 -0.22
N GLU A 180 -6.18 -1.34 -1.35
CA GLU A 180 -6.57 -2.74 -1.46
C GLU A 180 -5.47 -3.53 -2.17
N SER A 181 -5.21 -4.73 -1.70
CA SER A 181 -4.19 -5.60 -2.29
C SER A 181 -4.48 -6.00 -3.75
N SER A 182 -5.73 -5.89 -4.21
CA SER A 182 -6.10 -6.05 -5.63
C SER A 182 -5.32 -5.11 -6.55
N ALA A 183 -5.07 -3.88 -6.11
CA ALA A 183 -4.28 -2.92 -6.87
C ALA A 183 -2.79 -3.33 -7.00
N LEU A 184 -2.25 -4.11 -6.06
CA LEU A 184 -0.89 -4.68 -6.18
C LEU A 184 -0.80 -5.71 -7.32
N ILE A 185 -1.87 -6.46 -7.58
CA ILE A 185 -1.93 -7.37 -8.74
C ILE A 185 -1.74 -6.58 -10.04
N GLU A 186 -2.53 -5.52 -10.22
CA GLU A 186 -2.48 -4.67 -11.41
C GLU A 186 -1.12 -3.97 -11.56
N LEU A 187 -0.57 -3.43 -10.46
CA LEU A 187 0.76 -2.84 -10.44
C LEU A 187 1.83 -3.84 -10.87
N SER A 188 1.76 -5.08 -10.36
CA SER A 188 2.69 -6.15 -10.74
C SER A 188 2.60 -6.50 -12.22
N LEU A 189 1.39 -6.68 -12.74
CA LEU A 189 1.18 -6.98 -14.16
C LEU A 189 1.71 -5.85 -15.07
N ARG A 190 1.48 -4.58 -14.69
CA ARG A 190 2.04 -3.42 -15.42
C ARG A 190 3.56 -3.39 -15.35
N ALA A 191 4.15 -3.57 -14.17
CA ALA A 191 5.59 -3.61 -14.00
C ALA A 191 6.23 -4.72 -14.85
N MET A 192 5.62 -5.90 -14.89
CA MET A 192 6.11 -7.01 -15.71
C MET A 192 6.00 -6.74 -17.21
N ASN A 193 4.95 -6.03 -17.65
CA ASN A 193 4.81 -5.62 -19.04
C ASN A 193 5.90 -4.61 -19.47
N THR A 194 6.51 -3.89 -18.53
CA THR A 194 7.69 -3.03 -18.80
C THR A 194 9.03 -3.77 -18.66
N GLY A 195 9.00 -5.09 -18.44
CA GLY A 195 10.19 -5.95 -18.34
C GLY A 195 10.74 -6.12 -16.92
N LEU A 196 10.11 -5.54 -15.89
CA LEU A 196 10.45 -5.81 -14.50
C LEU A 196 10.10 -7.26 -14.15
N LYS A 197 10.92 -7.86 -13.29
CA LYS A 197 10.71 -9.24 -12.80
C LYS A 197 10.71 -9.25 -11.28
N GLY A 198 10.01 -10.20 -10.70
CA GLY A 198 10.14 -10.50 -9.27
C GLY A 198 11.58 -10.89 -8.91
N THR A 199 11.96 -10.65 -7.68
CA THR A 199 13.29 -10.96 -7.15
C THR A 199 13.18 -11.97 -5.99
N LEU A 200 14.22 -12.78 -5.82
CA LEU A 200 14.41 -13.64 -4.64
C LEU A 200 15.19 -12.92 -3.52
N GLU A 201 15.55 -11.64 -3.70
CA GLU A 201 16.07 -10.85 -2.60
C GLU A 201 15.02 -10.71 -1.49
N LEU A 202 15.50 -10.71 -0.24
CA LEU A 202 14.61 -10.55 0.91
C LEU A 202 13.85 -9.22 0.86
N PRO A 203 12.52 -9.24 0.98
CA PRO A 203 11.70 -8.06 1.12
C PRO A 203 12.22 -7.12 2.20
N LYS A 204 12.23 -5.82 1.93
CA LYS A 204 12.70 -4.79 2.85
C LYS A 204 11.63 -3.70 3.02
N PRO A 205 11.45 -3.17 4.25
CA PRO A 205 10.54 -2.06 4.47
C PRO A 205 11.10 -0.74 3.95
N ILE A 206 10.22 0.16 3.51
CA ILE A 206 10.55 1.56 3.25
C ILE A 206 10.09 2.40 4.45
N TYR A 207 11.03 3.13 5.04
CA TYR A 207 10.78 4.08 6.12
C TYR A 207 11.14 5.49 5.65
N LEU A 208 10.16 6.40 5.67
CA LEU A 208 10.39 7.83 5.39
C LEU A 208 10.74 8.61 6.66
N ARG A 209 10.43 8.05 7.84
CA ARG A 209 10.77 8.66 9.12
C ARG A 209 12.11 8.12 9.62
N ASN A 210 13.12 8.99 9.67
CA ASN A 210 14.47 8.63 10.15
C ASN A 210 14.63 8.70 11.67
N ASN A 211 13.78 9.45 12.39
CA ASN A 211 13.85 9.62 13.84
C ASN A 211 12.52 9.23 14.51
N VAL A 212 12.47 8.06 15.10
CA VAL A 212 11.26 7.52 15.80
C VAL A 212 11.19 7.96 17.27
N ALA A 213 12.28 8.45 17.87
CA ALA A 213 12.36 8.85 19.28
C ALA A 213 12.76 10.31 19.42
N LYS A 214 11.84 11.20 19.79
CA LYS A 214 12.21 12.45 20.46
C LYS A 214 12.66 12.05 21.88
N LYS A 215 13.94 12.33 22.25
CA LYS A 215 14.36 12.27 23.66
C LYS A 215 13.38 13.11 24.47
N SER A 216 12.68 12.48 25.42
CA SER A 216 11.95 13.20 26.46
C SER A 216 12.96 14.09 27.19
N LEU A 217 12.88 15.39 26.99
CA LEU A 217 13.53 16.35 27.87
C LEU A 217 12.82 16.24 29.22
N LYS A 218 13.53 15.63 30.21
CA LYS A 218 13.14 15.67 31.60
C LYS A 218 13.36 17.06 32.16
#